data_6ebc79cd3ba010984fa776187531160c
#
_entry.id   6ebc79cd3ba010984fa776187531160c
#
_cell.length_a   1.000
_cell.length_b   1.000
_cell.length_c   1.000
_cell.angle_alpha   90.00
_cell.angle_beta   90.00
_cell.angle_gamma   90.00
#
_symmetry.space_group_name_H-M   'P 1'
#
loop_
_entity.id
_entity.type
_entity.pdbx_description
1 polymer ?
#
loop_
_entity_poly.entity_id
_entity_poly.type
_entity_poly.pdbx_seq_one_letter_code
_entity_poly.pdbx_strand_id
1 'polypeptide(L)'
;LTFGMLTGCGGEEKKTYDQACADLAQGSYDYALQGYQSSITAGYKTAEAYRGAGIANIHLGNYQDAIDSLTNGLNDEKAGKALKKDMLAYRATAELKSGLNDAAMADCQTLAESYSMDAETYYLTGCVALAMDSYDEASSNFTEAYGEDATYDRAIQIYEAYLEKDMEADGTRYLEAALKTEAKNAEDYCNRGKVYYYMEDYSNAQ
;
A
#
# COMPACT_ATOMS: atom_id res chain seq x y z
N LEU A 1 -3.20 -21.39 49.11
CA LEU A 1 -1.96 -21.29 48.38
C LEU A 1 -2.12 -21.93 46.99
N THR A 2 -2.64 -21.20 46.02
CA THR A 2 -2.62 -21.57 44.60
C THR A 2 -1.54 -20.80 43.92
N PHE A 3 -0.42 -21.45 43.71
CA PHE A 3 0.66 -20.99 42.86
C PHE A 3 0.14 -21.08 41.41
N GLY A 4 -0.30 -19.96 40.83
CA GLY A 4 -0.61 -19.88 39.42
C GLY A 4 0.67 -20.04 38.60
N MET A 5 0.72 -21.04 37.74
CA MET A 5 1.78 -21.24 36.77
C MET A 5 1.80 -20.08 35.79
N LEU A 6 2.73 -19.15 35.95
CA LEU A 6 3.16 -18.21 34.93
C LEU A 6 4.33 -18.83 34.17
N THR A 7 4.03 -19.75 33.27
CA THR A 7 5.05 -20.31 32.39
C THR A 7 4.49 -20.40 30.97
N GLY A 8 4.95 -19.53 30.09
CA GLY A 8 4.92 -19.79 28.67
C GLY A 8 4.07 -18.90 27.77
N CYS A 9 3.49 -17.77 28.24
CA CYS A 9 2.67 -16.92 27.36
C CYS A 9 3.45 -16.29 26.17
N GLY A 10 4.67 -15.83 26.39
CA GLY A 10 5.41 -15.09 25.36
C GLY A 10 5.80 -15.92 24.11
N GLY A 11 5.81 -17.25 24.21
CA GLY A 11 6.14 -18.14 23.09
C GLY A 11 4.96 -18.39 22.15
N GLU A 12 3.74 -18.47 22.69
CA GLU A 12 2.52 -18.72 21.92
C GLU A 12 2.05 -17.45 21.21
N GLU A 13 2.06 -16.32 21.88
CA GLU A 13 1.73 -15.02 21.32
C GLU A 13 2.67 -14.64 20.14
N LYS A 14 3.98 -14.88 20.32
CA LYS A 14 4.96 -14.72 19.26
C LYS A 14 4.64 -15.63 18.07
N LYS A 15 4.35 -16.90 18.31
CA LYS A 15 4.03 -17.86 17.25
C LYS A 15 2.77 -17.47 16.48
N THR A 16 1.73 -17.01 17.17
CA THR A 16 0.48 -16.53 16.57
C THR A 16 0.75 -15.30 15.67
N TYR A 17 1.52 -14.33 16.15
CA TYR A 17 1.90 -13.16 15.36
C TYR A 17 2.75 -13.53 14.14
N ASP A 18 3.77 -14.38 14.32
CA ASP A 18 4.65 -14.80 13.23
C ASP A 18 3.86 -15.58 12.16
N GLN A 19 2.88 -16.41 12.57
CA GLN A 19 1.98 -17.09 11.64
C GLN A 19 1.09 -16.09 10.88
N ALA A 20 0.52 -15.10 11.57
CA ALA A 20 -0.27 -14.05 10.90
C ALA A 20 0.55 -13.29 9.85
N CYS A 21 1.82 -13.01 10.13
CA CYS A 21 2.72 -12.42 9.14
C CYS A 21 2.94 -13.33 7.93
N ALA A 22 3.11 -14.63 8.15
CA ALA A 22 3.26 -15.60 7.06
C ALA A 22 1.98 -15.74 6.24
N ASP A 23 0.81 -15.77 6.88
CA ASP A 23 -0.49 -15.83 6.22
C ASP A 23 -0.74 -14.58 5.37
N LEU A 24 -0.40 -13.39 5.88
CA LEU A 24 -0.48 -12.15 5.13
C LEU A 24 0.41 -12.20 3.88
N ALA A 25 1.65 -12.63 4.02
CA ALA A 25 2.60 -12.73 2.92
C ALA A 25 2.18 -13.74 1.84
N GLN A 26 1.39 -14.75 2.21
CA GLN A 26 0.85 -15.78 1.30
C GLN A 26 -0.52 -15.40 0.71
N GLY A 27 -1.08 -14.23 1.06
CA GLY A 27 -2.41 -13.80 0.62
C GLY A 27 -3.57 -14.47 1.35
N SER A 28 -3.31 -15.18 2.46
CA SER A 28 -4.33 -15.81 3.31
C SER A 28 -4.91 -14.78 4.30
N TYR A 29 -5.56 -13.74 3.78
CA TYR A 29 -5.92 -12.53 4.51
C TYR A 29 -6.87 -12.78 5.70
N ASP A 30 -7.84 -13.69 5.58
CA ASP A 30 -8.75 -14.05 6.67
C ASP A 30 -8.01 -14.67 7.87
N TYR A 31 -7.06 -15.57 7.61
CA TYR A 31 -6.23 -16.18 8.65
C TYR A 31 -5.26 -15.17 9.26
N ALA A 32 -4.66 -14.33 8.43
CA ALA A 32 -3.80 -13.25 8.89
C ALA A 32 -4.56 -12.31 9.84
N LEU A 33 -5.77 -11.88 9.46
CA LEU A 33 -6.62 -11.01 10.27
C LEU A 33 -6.95 -11.64 11.62
N GLN A 34 -7.33 -12.92 11.67
CA GLN A 34 -7.60 -13.64 12.93
C GLN A 34 -6.37 -13.69 13.84
N GLY A 35 -5.19 -13.97 13.28
CA GLY A 35 -3.93 -13.99 14.00
C GLY A 35 -3.52 -12.62 14.56
N TYR A 36 -3.69 -11.56 13.78
CA TYR A 36 -3.43 -10.20 14.25
C TYR A 36 -4.43 -9.76 15.34
N GLN A 37 -5.72 -10.07 15.21
CA GLN A 37 -6.72 -9.80 16.25
C GLN A 37 -6.39 -10.53 17.56
N SER A 38 -5.92 -11.77 17.47
CA SER A 38 -5.44 -12.54 18.64
C SER A 38 -4.24 -11.86 19.29
N SER A 39 -3.28 -11.38 18.48
CA SER A 39 -2.10 -10.65 18.96
C SER A 39 -2.45 -9.32 19.64
N ILE A 40 -3.40 -8.57 19.07
CA ILE A 40 -3.94 -7.32 19.67
C ILE A 40 -4.57 -7.63 21.02
N THR A 41 -5.40 -8.66 21.09
CA THR A 41 -6.09 -9.08 22.33
C THR A 41 -5.09 -9.50 23.41
N ALA A 42 -4.00 -10.16 23.02
CA ALA A 42 -2.93 -10.57 23.92
C ALA A 42 -1.98 -9.44 24.32
N GLY A 43 -2.10 -8.27 23.70
CA GLY A 43 -1.18 -7.13 23.93
C GLY A 43 0.22 -7.34 23.36
N TYR A 44 0.36 -8.27 22.40
CA TYR A 44 1.65 -8.59 21.78
C TYR A 44 1.81 -7.84 20.47
N LYS A 45 2.86 -7.00 20.35
CA LYS A 45 3.15 -6.18 19.16
C LYS A 45 1.91 -5.46 18.62
N THR A 46 1.17 -4.80 19.51
CA THR A 46 -0.16 -4.23 19.21
C THR A 46 -0.13 -3.29 18.02
N ALA A 47 0.84 -2.39 17.93
CA ALA A 47 0.93 -1.43 16.83
C ALA A 47 1.18 -2.14 15.48
N GLU A 48 2.13 -3.09 15.45
CA GLU A 48 2.41 -3.88 14.25
C GLU A 48 1.25 -4.81 13.89
N ALA A 49 0.55 -5.34 14.88
CA ALA A 49 -0.62 -6.18 14.65
C ALA A 49 -1.82 -5.38 14.11
N TYR A 50 -2.03 -4.15 14.58
CA TYR A 50 -3.01 -3.24 14.00
C TYR A 50 -2.67 -2.90 12.54
N ARG A 51 -1.40 -2.64 12.23
CA ARG A 51 -0.96 -2.45 10.84
C ARG A 51 -1.28 -3.69 10.00
N GLY A 52 -0.91 -4.88 10.45
CA GLY A 52 -1.17 -6.14 9.75
C GLY A 52 -2.66 -6.39 9.52
N ALA A 53 -3.50 -6.14 10.55
CA ALA A 53 -4.95 -6.25 10.44
C ALA A 53 -5.52 -5.23 9.42
N GLY A 54 -5.01 -4.00 9.41
CA GLY A 54 -5.38 -2.99 8.43
C GLY A 54 -5.07 -3.41 7.00
N ILE A 55 -3.87 -3.93 6.75
CA ILE A 55 -3.48 -4.45 5.43
C ILE A 55 -4.36 -5.64 5.01
N ALA A 56 -4.60 -6.60 5.90
CA ALA A 56 -5.46 -7.74 5.62
C ALA A 56 -6.89 -7.27 5.26
N ASN A 57 -7.44 -6.32 6.01
CA ASN A 57 -8.77 -5.74 5.74
C ASN A 57 -8.82 -4.99 4.39
N ILE A 58 -7.77 -4.28 3.98
CA ILE A 58 -7.70 -3.65 2.64
C ILE A 58 -7.85 -4.73 1.55
N HIS A 59 -7.11 -5.82 1.65
CA HIS A 59 -7.17 -6.91 0.67
C HIS A 59 -8.51 -7.65 0.67
N LEU A 60 -9.19 -7.70 1.81
CA LEU A 60 -10.54 -8.28 1.93
C LEU A 60 -11.64 -7.31 1.46
N GLY A 61 -11.30 -6.06 1.13
CA GLY A 61 -12.27 -5.02 0.77
C GLY A 61 -13.03 -4.41 1.95
N ASN A 62 -12.61 -4.72 3.18
CA ASN A 62 -13.20 -4.21 4.42
C ASN A 62 -12.56 -2.86 4.78
N TYR A 63 -12.75 -1.85 3.94
CA TYR A 63 -12.00 -0.59 4.04
C TYR A 63 -12.26 0.18 5.34
N GLN A 64 -13.49 0.16 5.89
CA GLN A 64 -13.78 0.82 7.16
C GLN A 64 -13.03 0.14 8.32
N ASP A 65 -13.01 -1.19 8.38
CA ASP A 65 -12.28 -1.94 9.41
C ASP A 65 -10.76 -1.74 9.27
N ALA A 66 -10.28 -1.53 8.04
CA ALA A 66 -8.89 -1.17 7.78
C ALA A 66 -8.54 0.20 8.36
N ILE A 67 -9.37 1.22 8.09
CA ILE A 67 -9.21 2.59 8.62
C ILE A 67 -9.21 2.55 10.16
N ASP A 68 -10.14 1.84 10.77
CA ASP A 68 -10.24 1.72 12.22
C ASP A 68 -9.01 1.03 12.83
N SER A 69 -8.57 -0.06 12.23
CA SER A 69 -7.36 -0.78 12.67
C SER A 69 -6.12 0.12 12.58
N LEU A 70 -5.91 0.77 11.43
CA LEU A 70 -4.75 1.64 11.21
C LEU A 70 -4.78 2.87 12.12
N THR A 71 -5.96 3.43 12.38
CA THR A 71 -6.15 4.54 13.32
C THR A 71 -5.77 4.13 14.75
N ASN A 72 -6.19 2.94 15.20
CA ASN A 72 -5.80 2.40 16.49
C ASN A 72 -4.28 2.18 16.58
N GLY A 73 -3.65 1.66 15.51
CA GLY A 73 -2.21 1.50 15.45
C GLY A 73 -1.45 2.83 15.48
N LEU A 74 -1.93 3.86 14.79
CA LEU A 74 -1.36 5.21 14.81
C LEU A 74 -1.41 5.86 16.20
N ASN A 75 -2.44 5.55 16.99
CA ASN A 75 -2.62 6.03 18.35
C ASN A 75 -1.85 5.19 19.39
N ASP A 76 -1.25 4.06 19.02
CA ASP A 76 -0.42 3.29 19.93
C ASP A 76 0.89 4.04 20.22
N GLU A 77 1.16 4.32 21.49
CA GLU A 77 2.36 5.04 21.93
C GLU A 77 3.66 4.29 21.60
N LYS A 78 3.57 2.97 21.39
CA LYS A 78 4.71 2.13 21.04
C LYS A 78 5.03 2.16 19.54
N ALA A 79 4.14 2.73 18.71
CA ALA A 79 4.35 2.83 17.28
C ALA A 79 5.51 3.81 16.96
N GLY A 80 6.60 3.26 16.46
CA GLY A 80 7.75 4.07 16.02
C GLY A 80 7.45 4.88 14.74
N LYS A 81 8.29 5.89 14.46
CA LYS A 81 8.10 6.83 13.35
C LYS A 81 7.93 6.11 11.99
N ALA A 82 8.75 5.11 11.70
CA ALA A 82 8.66 4.36 10.44
C ALA A 82 7.34 3.59 10.30
N LEU A 83 6.88 2.95 11.40
CA LEU A 83 5.62 2.23 11.43
C LEU A 83 4.42 3.17 11.25
N LYS A 84 4.48 4.36 11.85
CA LYS A 84 3.44 5.40 11.67
C LYS A 84 3.38 5.92 10.24
N LYS A 85 4.53 6.15 9.58
CA LYS A 85 4.58 6.51 8.16
C LYS A 85 3.83 5.47 7.32
N ASP A 86 4.16 4.22 7.53
CA ASP A 86 3.60 3.10 6.77
C ASP A 86 2.08 2.95 7.02
N MET A 87 1.63 3.05 8.28
CA MET A 87 0.19 3.02 8.61
C MET A 87 -0.60 4.20 8.02
N LEU A 88 -0.02 5.40 7.94
CA LEU A 88 -0.64 6.55 7.28
C LEU A 88 -0.85 6.26 5.79
N ALA A 89 0.16 5.71 5.09
CA ALA A 89 0.03 5.36 3.68
C ALA A 89 -1.05 4.29 3.43
N TYR A 90 -1.11 3.25 4.26
CA TYR A 90 -2.18 2.25 4.16
C TYR A 90 -3.56 2.83 4.52
N ARG A 91 -3.65 3.75 5.49
CA ARG A 91 -4.94 4.37 5.83
C ARG A 91 -5.43 5.26 4.69
N ALA A 92 -4.57 6.09 4.12
CA ALA A 92 -4.91 6.87 2.93
C ALA A 92 -5.35 5.97 1.75
N THR A 93 -4.71 4.80 1.58
CA THR A 93 -5.13 3.82 0.57
C THR A 93 -6.54 3.27 0.86
N ALA A 94 -6.85 2.93 2.11
CA ALA A 94 -8.18 2.43 2.50
C ALA A 94 -9.26 3.52 2.36
N GLU A 95 -8.93 4.75 2.73
CA GLU A 95 -9.79 5.93 2.59
C GLU A 95 -10.09 6.24 1.12
N LEU A 96 -9.06 6.24 0.27
CA LEU A 96 -9.22 6.39 -1.18
C LEU A 96 -10.16 5.32 -1.76
N LYS A 97 -9.92 4.05 -1.42
CA LYS A 97 -10.75 2.93 -1.89
C LYS A 97 -12.19 2.96 -1.37
N SER A 98 -12.46 3.63 -0.27
CA SER A 98 -13.82 3.86 0.26
C SER A 98 -14.44 5.18 -0.21
N GLY A 99 -13.74 5.96 -1.04
CA GLY A 99 -14.22 7.25 -1.56
C GLY A 99 -14.11 8.40 -0.56
N LEU A 100 -13.38 8.23 0.54
CA LEU A 100 -13.10 9.27 1.54
C LEU A 100 -11.90 10.13 1.13
N ASN A 101 -11.97 10.74 -0.05
CA ASN A 101 -10.85 11.39 -0.72
C ASN A 101 -10.24 12.54 0.11
N ASP A 102 -11.07 13.33 0.81
CA ASP A 102 -10.58 14.42 1.67
C ASP A 102 -9.74 13.89 2.85
N ALA A 103 -10.15 12.77 3.44
CA ALA A 103 -9.38 12.12 4.52
C ALA A 103 -8.08 11.54 3.99
N ALA A 104 -8.11 10.84 2.86
CA ALA A 104 -6.92 10.33 2.19
C ALA A 104 -5.92 11.44 1.86
N MET A 105 -6.39 12.58 1.36
CA MET A 105 -5.53 13.74 1.09
C MET A 105 -4.93 14.33 2.38
N ALA A 106 -5.67 14.38 3.47
CA ALA A 106 -5.15 14.84 4.76
C ALA A 106 -4.01 13.92 5.28
N ASP A 107 -4.12 12.61 5.09
CA ASP A 107 -3.05 11.68 5.42
C ASP A 107 -1.84 11.84 4.48
N CYS A 108 -2.05 12.05 3.19
CA CYS A 108 -0.98 12.37 2.23
C CYS A 108 -0.24 13.67 2.61
N GLN A 109 -0.95 14.71 3.03
CA GLN A 109 -0.35 15.95 3.53
C GLN A 109 0.47 15.70 4.81
N THR A 110 -0.05 14.89 5.73
CA THR A 110 0.69 14.49 6.95
C THR A 110 1.99 13.74 6.59
N LEU A 111 1.94 12.86 5.58
CA LEU A 111 3.12 12.17 5.05
C LEU A 111 4.15 13.15 4.50
N ALA A 112 3.72 14.12 3.69
CA ALA A 112 4.60 15.11 3.10
C ALA A 112 5.23 16.06 4.13
N GLU A 113 4.49 16.46 5.16
CA GLU A 113 4.94 17.38 6.19
C GLU A 113 5.85 16.73 7.25
N SER A 114 5.58 15.48 7.62
CA SER A 114 6.20 14.83 8.78
C SER A 114 7.24 13.78 8.41
N TYR A 115 7.28 13.34 7.15
CA TYR A 115 8.13 12.26 6.68
C TYR A 115 8.80 12.63 5.34
N SER A 116 9.84 11.87 4.96
CA SER A 116 10.37 11.96 3.60
C SER A 116 9.43 11.27 2.62
N MET A 117 9.11 11.95 1.53
CA MET A 117 8.40 11.35 0.40
C MET A 117 9.30 10.32 -0.31
N ASP A 118 8.69 9.30 -0.87
CA ASP A 118 9.30 8.28 -1.71
C ASP A 118 8.36 7.96 -2.87
N ALA A 119 8.81 7.15 -3.82
CA ALA A 119 8.04 6.81 -5.01
C ALA A 119 6.60 6.34 -4.69
N GLU A 120 6.44 5.53 -3.63
CA GLU A 120 5.14 5.01 -3.19
C GLU A 120 4.24 6.11 -2.64
N THR A 121 4.80 7.00 -1.83
CA THR A 121 4.04 8.11 -1.23
C THR A 121 3.62 9.13 -2.30
N TYR A 122 4.51 9.44 -3.25
CA TYR A 122 4.17 10.27 -4.41
C TYR A 122 3.09 9.62 -5.27
N TYR A 123 3.21 8.32 -5.57
CA TYR A 123 2.20 7.61 -6.35
C TYR A 123 0.84 7.64 -5.67
N LEU A 124 0.76 7.33 -4.37
CA LEU A 124 -0.47 7.39 -3.59
C LEU A 124 -1.10 8.80 -3.62
N THR A 125 -0.28 9.84 -3.38
CA THR A 125 -0.76 11.24 -3.43
C THR A 125 -1.30 11.59 -4.81
N GLY A 126 -0.64 11.12 -5.87
CA GLY A 126 -1.10 11.27 -7.25
C GLY A 126 -2.46 10.61 -7.48
N CYS A 127 -2.66 9.38 -6.98
CA CYS A 127 -3.95 8.69 -7.07
C CYS A 127 -5.07 9.42 -6.31
N VAL A 128 -4.78 9.94 -5.11
CA VAL A 128 -5.76 10.72 -4.33
C VAL A 128 -6.10 12.03 -5.05
N ALA A 129 -5.11 12.76 -5.53
CA ALA A 129 -5.32 14.00 -6.29
C ALA A 129 -6.15 13.74 -7.56
N LEU A 130 -5.88 12.65 -8.26
CA LEU A 130 -6.64 12.24 -9.45
C LEU A 130 -8.10 11.90 -9.10
N ALA A 131 -8.34 11.23 -7.96
CA ALA A 131 -9.68 10.94 -7.48
C ALA A 131 -10.47 12.20 -7.10
N MET A 132 -9.77 13.28 -6.74
CA MET A 132 -10.33 14.60 -6.44
C MET A 132 -10.39 15.54 -7.67
N ASP A 133 -10.11 15.02 -8.86
CA ASP A 133 -10.05 15.77 -10.12
C ASP A 133 -9.02 16.92 -10.11
N SER A 134 -8.02 16.84 -9.22
CA SER A 134 -6.88 17.76 -9.11
C SER A 134 -5.76 17.33 -10.08
N TYR A 135 -6.00 17.46 -11.39
CA TYR A 135 -5.17 16.86 -12.45
C TYR A 135 -3.73 17.36 -12.48
N ASP A 136 -3.49 18.64 -12.22
CA ASP A 136 -2.13 19.21 -12.18
C ASP A 136 -1.32 18.63 -11.01
N GLU A 137 -1.95 18.50 -9.85
CA GLU A 137 -1.33 17.90 -8.67
C GLU A 137 -1.06 16.40 -8.87
N ALA A 138 -2.02 15.67 -9.45
CA ALA A 138 -1.86 14.27 -9.82
C ALA A 138 -0.66 14.08 -10.76
N SER A 139 -0.61 14.88 -11.84
CA SER A 139 0.47 14.85 -12.83
C SER A 139 1.84 15.15 -12.22
N SER A 140 1.92 16.12 -11.30
CA SER A 140 3.15 16.46 -10.59
C SER A 140 3.61 15.29 -9.72
N ASN A 141 2.73 14.73 -8.90
CA ASN A 141 3.07 13.63 -8.01
C ASN A 141 3.44 12.34 -8.78
N PHE A 142 2.75 12.00 -9.86
CA PHE A 142 3.13 10.87 -10.71
C PHE A 142 4.49 11.07 -11.40
N THR A 143 4.83 12.32 -11.73
CA THR A 143 6.15 12.63 -12.30
C THR A 143 7.26 12.38 -11.28
N GLU A 144 7.07 12.81 -10.03
CA GLU A 144 8.00 12.53 -8.93
C GLU A 144 8.07 11.02 -8.63
N ALA A 145 6.92 10.33 -8.57
CA ALA A 145 6.87 8.89 -8.35
C ALA A 145 7.67 8.10 -9.39
N TYR A 146 7.51 8.45 -10.67
CA TYR A 146 8.27 7.83 -11.75
C TYR A 146 9.74 8.26 -11.77
N GLY A 147 10.03 9.48 -11.34
CA GLY A 147 11.40 9.98 -11.22
C GLY A 147 12.22 9.23 -10.17
N GLU A 148 11.60 8.88 -9.05
CA GLU A 148 12.20 8.09 -7.96
C GLU A 148 12.29 6.58 -8.30
N ASP A 149 11.32 6.06 -9.03
CA ASP A 149 11.22 4.64 -9.40
C ASP A 149 10.83 4.47 -10.88
N ALA A 150 11.79 4.64 -11.79
CA ALA A 150 11.60 4.57 -13.23
C ALA A 150 11.55 3.11 -13.74
N THR A 151 10.63 2.31 -13.21
CA THR A 151 10.41 0.91 -13.58
C THR A 151 9.23 0.74 -14.55
N TYR A 152 9.18 -0.40 -15.24
CA TYR A 152 8.01 -0.78 -16.05
C TYR A 152 6.76 -0.89 -15.18
N ASP A 153 6.88 -1.44 -13.97
CA ASP A 153 5.76 -1.63 -13.05
C ASP A 153 5.16 -0.29 -12.63
N ARG A 154 6.02 0.68 -12.23
CA ARG A 154 5.56 2.03 -11.87
C ARG A 154 4.88 2.74 -13.04
N ALA A 155 5.41 2.61 -14.25
CA ALA A 155 4.78 3.19 -15.44
C ALA A 155 3.39 2.61 -15.69
N ILE A 156 3.24 1.28 -15.54
CA ILE A 156 1.95 0.60 -15.68
C ILE A 156 0.97 1.07 -14.62
N GLN A 157 1.38 1.12 -13.35
CA GLN A 157 0.53 1.58 -12.25
C GLN A 157 0.00 3.00 -12.49
N ILE A 158 0.87 3.91 -12.94
CA ILE A 158 0.46 5.29 -13.25
C ILE A 158 -0.50 5.32 -14.45
N TYR A 159 -0.22 4.54 -15.50
CA TYR A 159 -1.10 4.44 -16.65
C TYR A 159 -2.48 3.90 -16.26
N GLU A 160 -2.53 2.83 -15.46
CA GLU A 160 -3.78 2.24 -14.97
C GLU A 160 -4.59 3.22 -14.11
N ALA A 161 -3.93 4.05 -13.28
CA ALA A 161 -4.60 5.10 -12.51
C ALA A 161 -5.27 6.15 -13.42
N TYR A 162 -4.62 6.57 -14.51
CA TYR A 162 -5.21 7.46 -15.50
C TYR A 162 -6.32 6.77 -16.31
N LEU A 163 -6.14 5.49 -16.65
CA LEU A 163 -7.12 4.70 -17.39
C LEU A 163 -8.46 4.60 -16.63
N GLU A 164 -8.43 4.46 -15.30
CA GLU A 164 -9.63 4.46 -14.45
C GLU A 164 -10.45 5.77 -14.54
N LYS A 165 -9.85 6.83 -15.05
CA LYS A 165 -10.46 8.15 -15.27
C LYS A 165 -10.71 8.48 -16.74
N ASP A 166 -10.59 7.51 -17.65
CA ASP A 166 -10.67 7.71 -19.11
C ASP A 166 -9.65 8.74 -19.63
N MET A 167 -8.46 8.80 -19.00
CA MET A 167 -7.37 9.75 -19.31
C MET A 167 -6.11 9.03 -19.83
N GLU A 168 -6.26 8.04 -20.72
CA GLU A 168 -5.15 7.19 -21.19
C GLU A 168 -4.00 8.00 -21.81
N ALA A 169 -4.32 9.11 -22.48
CA ALA A 169 -3.32 9.96 -23.13
C ALA A 169 -2.28 10.52 -22.13
N ASP A 170 -2.73 10.87 -20.92
CA ASP A 170 -1.87 11.39 -19.86
C ASP A 170 -0.98 10.29 -19.26
N GLY A 171 -1.47 9.05 -19.20
CA GLY A 171 -0.74 7.88 -18.73
C GLY A 171 0.27 7.34 -19.75
N THR A 172 -0.04 7.41 -21.04
CA THR A 172 0.76 6.82 -22.15
C THR A 172 2.21 7.28 -22.13
N ARG A 173 2.49 8.54 -21.78
CA ARG A 173 3.86 9.06 -21.68
C ARG A 173 4.76 8.29 -20.73
N TYR A 174 4.22 7.67 -19.67
CA TYR A 174 4.99 6.86 -18.73
C TYR A 174 5.32 5.49 -19.34
N LEU A 175 4.39 4.89 -20.09
CA LEU A 175 4.64 3.67 -20.86
C LEU A 175 5.73 3.88 -21.91
N GLU A 176 5.65 4.98 -22.66
CA GLU A 176 6.67 5.37 -23.65
C GLU A 176 8.05 5.62 -23.00
N ALA A 177 8.06 6.22 -21.80
CA ALA A 177 9.30 6.44 -21.05
C ALA A 177 9.92 5.11 -20.59
N ALA A 178 9.11 4.17 -20.09
CA ALA A 178 9.55 2.86 -19.66
C ALA A 178 10.19 2.05 -20.81
N LEU A 179 9.64 2.14 -22.04
CA LEU A 179 10.19 1.44 -23.21
C LEU A 179 11.58 1.91 -23.62
N LYS A 180 12.03 3.08 -23.15
CA LYS A 180 13.41 3.57 -23.38
C LYS A 180 14.40 2.91 -22.43
N THR A 181 13.93 2.21 -21.41
CA THR A 181 14.76 1.49 -20.45
C THR A 181 14.95 0.04 -20.92
N GLU A 182 16.15 -0.49 -20.79
CA GLU A 182 16.45 -1.88 -21.13
C GLU A 182 15.89 -2.83 -20.06
N ALA A 183 15.17 -3.87 -20.49
CA ALA A 183 14.70 -4.94 -19.61
C ALA A 183 15.89 -5.81 -19.18
N LYS A 184 16.04 -6.05 -17.86
CA LYS A 184 17.23 -6.70 -17.27
C LYS A 184 16.95 -8.11 -16.73
N ASN A 185 15.71 -8.41 -16.43
CA ASN A 185 15.28 -9.66 -15.79
C ASN A 185 13.92 -10.13 -16.35
N ALA A 186 13.50 -11.32 -15.94
CA ALA A 186 12.24 -11.92 -16.42
C ALA A 186 10.99 -11.07 -16.11
N GLU A 187 10.99 -10.38 -14.97
CA GLU A 187 9.89 -9.49 -14.56
C GLU A 187 9.82 -8.26 -15.46
N ASP A 188 10.97 -7.62 -15.75
CA ASP A 188 11.04 -6.50 -16.69
C ASP A 188 10.53 -6.90 -18.08
N TYR A 189 10.92 -8.08 -18.58
CA TYR A 189 10.41 -8.57 -19.88
C TYR A 189 8.90 -8.81 -19.86
N CYS A 190 8.37 -9.38 -18.77
CA CYS A 190 6.92 -9.57 -18.60
C CYS A 190 6.19 -8.22 -18.58
N ASN A 191 6.66 -7.28 -17.79
CA ASN A 191 6.07 -5.94 -17.68
C ASN A 191 6.22 -5.15 -18.98
N ARG A 192 7.34 -5.28 -19.69
CA ARG A 192 7.51 -4.70 -21.03
C ARG A 192 6.48 -5.25 -22.03
N GLY A 193 6.17 -6.54 -21.95
CA GLY A 193 5.07 -7.14 -22.73
C GLY A 193 3.71 -6.52 -22.41
N LYS A 194 3.42 -6.25 -21.12
CA LYS A 194 2.20 -5.53 -20.72
C LYS A 194 2.17 -4.10 -21.25
N VAL A 195 3.30 -3.39 -21.23
CA VAL A 195 3.40 -2.04 -21.80
C VAL A 195 3.03 -2.05 -23.29
N TYR A 196 3.61 -2.96 -24.08
CA TYR A 196 3.26 -3.09 -25.50
C TYR A 196 1.78 -3.43 -25.68
N TYR A 197 1.20 -4.29 -24.83
CA TYR A 197 -0.21 -4.63 -24.87
C TYR A 197 -1.11 -3.38 -24.64
N TYR A 198 -0.81 -2.56 -23.63
CA TYR A 198 -1.53 -1.30 -23.39
C TYR A 198 -1.37 -0.28 -24.52
N MET A 199 -0.25 -0.31 -25.23
CA MET A 199 0.01 0.55 -26.38
C MET A 199 -0.53 -0.06 -27.71
N GLU A 200 -1.30 -1.16 -27.64
CA GLU A 200 -1.86 -1.89 -28.79
C GLU A 200 -0.81 -2.42 -29.77
N ASP A 201 0.46 -2.45 -29.37
CA ASP A 201 1.55 -3.06 -30.17
C ASP A 201 1.66 -4.57 -29.86
N TYR A 202 0.68 -5.31 -30.33
CA TYR A 202 0.57 -6.75 -30.07
C TYR A 202 1.71 -7.57 -30.70
N SER A 203 2.43 -7.02 -31.68
CA SER A 203 3.57 -7.69 -32.32
C SER A 203 4.80 -7.75 -31.39
N ASN A 204 4.97 -6.75 -30.52
CA ASN A 204 6.05 -6.67 -29.56
C ASN A 204 5.65 -7.11 -28.13
N ALA A 205 4.35 -7.37 -27.89
CA ALA A 205 3.82 -7.84 -26.63
C ALA A 205 4.04 -9.35 -26.35
N GLN A 206 4.59 -10.12 -27.30
CA GLN A 206 4.76 -11.60 -27.24
C GLN A 206 6.07 -12.01 -26.56
#